data_a38e6ee8ca5bba483814e6c9828ad5d8
#
_entry.id   a38e6ee8ca5bba483814e6c9828ad5d8
#
_cell.length_a   1.000
_cell.length_b   1.000
_cell.length_c   1.000
_cell.angle_alpha   90.00
_cell.angle_beta   90.00
_cell.angle_gamma   90.00
#
_symmetry.space_group_name_H-M   'P 1'
#
loop_
_entity.id
_entity.type
_entity.pdbx_description
1 polymer ?
#
loop_
_entity_poly.entity_id
_entity_poly.type
_entity_poly.pdbx_seq_one_letter_code
_entity_poly.pdbx_strand_id
1 'polypeptide(L)'
;MKGILFLTGALFLFSGLVSAASQGTTHTIDLPSVSTELKAGEGKDKTASFCSICHSLDYITMQPKFPRAQWTATVNKMIKVMGAPIPEDDARTIIQYLTVQYGREN
;
A
#
# COMPACT_ATOMS: atom_id res chain seq x y z
N MET A 1 -39.12 12.49 65.68
CA MET A 1 -37.77 12.27 65.12
C MET A 1 -37.54 10.77 64.99
N LYS A 2 -38.02 10.19 63.93
CA LYS A 2 -37.80 8.78 63.55
C LYS A 2 -38.04 8.71 62.05
N GLY A 3 -37.01 8.38 61.24
CA GLY A 3 -37.27 8.05 59.85
C GLY A 3 -36.41 8.73 58.79
N ILE A 4 -35.09 8.71 58.94
CA ILE A 4 -34.19 8.97 57.82
C ILE A 4 -33.00 8.01 57.96
N LEU A 5 -33.16 6.78 57.56
CA LEU A 5 -32.03 5.82 57.55
C LEU A 5 -32.25 4.58 56.65
N PHE A 6 -32.97 4.69 55.53
CA PHE A 6 -33.14 3.54 54.61
C PHE A 6 -33.12 3.92 53.14
N LEU A 7 -32.27 4.82 52.73
CA LEU A 7 -32.18 5.17 51.28
C LEU A 7 -30.76 5.23 50.72
N THR A 8 -29.77 4.61 51.34
CA THR A 8 -28.39 4.63 50.84
C THR A 8 -27.84 3.24 50.43
N GLY A 9 -28.70 2.20 50.43
CA GLY A 9 -28.25 0.84 50.15
C GLY A 9 -28.51 0.29 48.75
N ALA A 10 -29.17 1.04 47.86
CA ALA A 10 -29.64 0.48 46.56
C ALA A 10 -28.84 0.95 45.32
N LEU A 11 -27.75 1.73 45.49
CA LEU A 11 -27.04 2.29 44.34
C LEU A 11 -25.69 1.61 44.02
N PHE A 12 -25.33 0.55 44.67
CA PHE A 12 -24.03 -0.13 44.46
C PHE A 12 -24.07 -1.48 43.73
N LEU A 13 -25.21 -1.91 43.21
CA LEU A 13 -25.33 -3.22 42.56
C LEU A 13 -25.42 -3.18 41.02
N PHE A 14 -25.16 -2.03 40.39
CA PHE A 14 -25.27 -1.94 38.91
C PHE A 14 -23.95 -1.68 38.18
N SER A 15 -22.81 -1.79 38.84
CA SER A 15 -21.48 -1.52 38.22
C SER A 15 -20.69 -2.78 37.86
N GLY A 16 -21.33 -3.91 37.59
CA GLY A 16 -20.65 -5.18 37.41
C GLY A 16 -20.85 -5.90 36.09
N LEU A 17 -21.36 -5.26 35.03
CA LEU A 17 -21.74 -6.03 33.82
C LEU A 17 -21.42 -5.28 32.52
N VAL A 18 -20.19 -4.78 32.34
CA VAL A 18 -19.72 -4.43 30.99
C VAL A 18 -18.25 -4.81 30.87
N SER A 19 -17.98 -6.06 30.69
CA SER A 19 -16.70 -6.56 30.17
C SER A 19 -16.94 -7.84 29.38
N ALA A 20 -17.82 -7.78 28.38
CA ALA A 20 -17.74 -8.72 27.28
C ALA A 20 -16.61 -8.22 26.37
N ALA A 21 -15.38 -8.52 26.71
CA ALA A 21 -14.28 -8.44 25.79
C ALA A 21 -14.59 -9.38 24.63
N SER A 22 -14.94 -8.81 23.48
CA SER A 22 -15.02 -9.54 22.23
C SER A 22 -13.63 -10.11 21.96
N GLN A 23 -13.38 -11.36 22.30
CA GLN A 23 -12.20 -12.09 21.88
C GLN A 23 -12.39 -12.39 20.38
N GLY A 24 -12.02 -11.43 19.55
CA GLY A 24 -11.90 -11.66 18.12
C GLY A 24 -10.87 -12.77 17.89
N THR A 25 -11.28 -13.87 17.31
CA THR A 25 -10.38 -14.92 16.85
C THR A 25 -9.53 -14.34 15.73
N THR A 26 -8.25 -14.04 16.02
CA THR A 26 -7.28 -13.64 15.01
C THR A 26 -6.82 -14.88 14.27
N HIS A 27 -7.15 -15.01 13.00
CA HIS A 27 -6.61 -16.03 12.13
C HIS A 27 -5.34 -15.51 11.45
N THR A 28 -4.24 -16.19 11.69
CA THR A 28 -2.98 -15.90 11.00
C THR A 28 -2.91 -16.77 9.74
N ILE A 29 -2.67 -16.14 8.60
CA ILE A 29 -2.46 -16.83 7.33
C ILE A 29 -1.01 -16.57 6.92
N ASP A 30 -0.24 -17.63 6.69
CA ASP A 30 1.08 -17.54 6.09
C ASP A 30 0.92 -17.28 4.60
N LEU A 31 1.21 -16.06 4.18
CA LEU A 31 1.22 -15.71 2.76
C LEU A 31 2.58 -16.06 2.16
N PRO A 32 2.62 -16.72 0.98
CA PRO A 32 3.88 -16.94 0.29
C PRO A 32 4.52 -15.59 -0.06
N SER A 33 5.81 -15.44 0.20
CA SER A 33 6.57 -14.29 -0.25
C SER A 33 6.75 -14.38 -1.76
N VAL A 34 5.96 -13.64 -2.52
CA VAL A 34 6.12 -13.52 -3.97
C VAL A 34 6.83 -12.21 -4.25
N SER A 35 8.03 -12.30 -4.81
CA SER A 35 8.77 -11.13 -5.31
C SER A 35 8.76 -11.15 -6.84
N THR A 36 8.22 -10.10 -7.43
CA THR A 36 8.27 -9.93 -8.88
C THR A 36 9.62 -9.35 -9.27
N GLU A 37 10.35 -10.10 -10.09
CA GLU A 37 11.61 -9.65 -10.64
C GLU A 37 11.40 -9.00 -12.02
N LEU A 38 11.98 -7.80 -12.20
CA LEU A 38 11.95 -7.09 -13.46
C LEU A 38 12.96 -7.68 -14.46
N LYS A 39 12.69 -7.57 -15.75
CA LYS A 39 13.60 -7.99 -16.82
C LYS A 39 14.94 -7.31 -16.70
N ALA A 40 16.03 -8.03 -16.99
CA ALA A 40 17.37 -7.47 -17.01
C ALA A 40 17.49 -6.37 -18.10
N GLY A 41 18.18 -5.27 -17.77
CA GLY A 41 18.40 -4.16 -18.68
C GLY A 41 18.82 -2.89 -17.96
N GLU A 42 19.33 -1.94 -18.71
CA GLU A 42 19.68 -0.63 -18.17
C GLU A 42 18.47 0.07 -17.60
N GLY A 43 18.56 0.55 -16.36
CA GLY A 43 17.46 1.18 -15.64
C GLY A 43 16.62 0.23 -14.78
N LYS A 44 16.89 -1.09 -14.77
CA LYS A 44 16.18 -2.07 -13.94
C LYS A 44 16.18 -1.67 -12.47
N ASP A 45 17.37 -1.43 -11.90
CA ASP A 45 17.53 -1.18 -10.47
C ASP A 45 16.88 0.14 -10.05
N LYS A 46 17.00 1.17 -10.86
CA LYS A 46 16.30 2.44 -10.64
C LYS A 46 14.78 2.24 -10.66
N THR A 47 14.28 1.53 -11.66
CA THR A 47 12.85 1.22 -11.76
C THR A 47 12.37 0.42 -10.56
N ALA A 48 13.09 -0.63 -10.18
CA ALA A 48 12.74 -1.43 -9.01
C ALA A 48 12.72 -0.58 -7.73
N SER A 49 13.78 0.21 -7.49
CA SER A 49 13.92 1.01 -6.27
C SER A 49 12.83 2.07 -6.12
N PHE A 50 12.55 2.83 -7.18
CA PHE A 50 11.55 3.91 -7.09
C PHE A 50 10.11 3.42 -7.17
N CYS A 51 9.81 2.40 -7.96
CA CYS A 51 8.44 1.93 -8.11
C CYS A 51 7.97 1.09 -6.92
N SER A 52 8.87 0.37 -6.23
CA SER A 52 8.54 -0.43 -5.05
C SER A 52 8.25 0.38 -3.78
N ILE A 53 8.50 1.68 -3.78
CA ILE A 53 8.21 2.56 -2.62
C ILE A 53 6.72 2.54 -2.26
N CYS A 54 5.84 2.48 -3.25
CA CYS A 54 4.41 2.66 -3.06
C CYS A 54 3.56 1.42 -3.41
N HIS A 55 4.03 0.54 -4.29
CA HIS A 55 3.29 -0.63 -4.74
C HIS A 55 4.21 -1.75 -5.25
N SER A 56 3.64 -2.92 -5.49
CA SER A 56 4.36 -4.06 -6.06
C SER A 56 4.81 -3.79 -7.51
N LEU A 57 5.93 -4.39 -7.90
CA LEU A 57 6.43 -4.36 -9.27
C LEU A 57 5.53 -5.11 -10.26
N ASP A 58 4.57 -5.90 -9.77
CA ASP A 58 3.52 -6.51 -10.60
C ASP A 58 2.71 -5.48 -11.39
N TYR A 59 2.57 -4.27 -10.85
CA TYR A 59 1.94 -3.15 -11.55
C TYR A 59 2.66 -2.77 -12.86
N ILE A 60 3.91 -3.17 -13.05
CA ILE A 60 4.65 -3.01 -14.29
C ILE A 60 4.46 -4.24 -15.18
N THR A 61 4.70 -5.42 -14.63
CA THR A 61 4.75 -6.66 -15.42
C THR A 61 3.40 -7.12 -15.95
N MET A 62 2.32 -6.74 -15.27
CA MET A 62 0.94 -7.05 -15.65
C MET A 62 0.31 -6.02 -16.60
N GLN A 63 1.00 -4.93 -16.93
CA GLN A 63 0.48 -3.94 -17.87
C GLN A 63 0.50 -4.46 -19.31
N PRO A 64 -0.45 -4.00 -20.14
CA PRO A 64 -0.33 -4.17 -21.59
C PRO A 64 0.96 -3.54 -22.11
N LYS A 65 1.44 -3.99 -23.25
CA LYS A 65 2.60 -3.37 -23.90
C LYS A 65 2.23 -1.96 -24.38
N PHE A 66 2.56 -0.97 -23.60
CA PHE A 66 2.29 0.43 -23.93
C PHE A 66 3.34 1.03 -24.87
N PRO A 67 2.98 1.98 -25.73
CA PRO A 67 3.95 2.80 -26.46
C PRO A 67 4.68 3.74 -25.48
N ARG A 68 5.83 4.27 -25.91
CA ARG A 68 6.65 5.20 -25.10
C ARG A 68 5.84 6.37 -24.52
N ALA A 69 4.94 6.95 -25.32
CA ALA A 69 4.12 8.07 -24.88
C ALA A 69 3.26 7.72 -23.64
N GLN A 70 2.71 6.52 -23.62
CA GLN A 70 1.91 6.04 -22.48
C GLN A 70 2.78 5.77 -21.25
N TRP A 71 3.96 5.16 -21.41
CA TRP A 71 4.89 4.98 -20.29
C TRP A 71 5.37 6.33 -19.72
N THR A 72 5.64 7.30 -20.59
CA THR A 72 5.96 8.67 -20.19
C THR A 72 4.84 9.31 -19.37
N ALA A 73 3.60 9.19 -19.84
CA ALA A 73 2.44 9.71 -19.12
C ALA A 73 2.27 9.03 -17.76
N THR A 74 2.47 7.71 -17.69
CA THR A 74 2.36 6.93 -16.44
C THR A 74 3.42 7.36 -15.42
N VAL A 75 4.69 7.43 -15.80
CA VAL A 75 5.78 7.87 -14.89
C VAL A 75 5.55 9.31 -14.42
N ASN A 76 5.18 10.21 -15.33
CA ASN A 76 4.84 11.58 -14.96
C ASN A 76 3.67 11.69 -14.00
N LYS A 77 2.65 10.83 -14.15
CA LYS A 77 1.54 10.76 -13.20
C LYS A 77 2.01 10.31 -11.81
N MET A 78 2.90 9.31 -11.73
CA MET A 78 3.47 8.88 -10.45
C MET A 78 4.20 10.03 -9.75
N ILE A 79 4.98 10.83 -10.50
CA ILE A 79 5.73 11.97 -9.96
C ILE A 79 4.80 13.12 -9.57
N LYS A 80 3.97 13.59 -10.50
CA LYS A 80 3.24 14.86 -10.35
C LYS A 80 1.94 14.73 -9.56
N VAL A 81 1.29 13.59 -9.61
CA VAL A 81 -0.01 13.36 -8.96
C VAL A 81 0.14 12.52 -7.70
N MET A 82 0.94 11.46 -7.76
CA MET A 82 1.12 10.53 -6.62
C MET A 82 2.30 10.92 -5.72
N GLY A 83 3.12 11.90 -6.11
CA GLY A 83 4.22 12.41 -5.29
C GLY A 83 5.43 11.48 -5.22
N ALA A 84 5.65 10.61 -6.23
CA ALA A 84 6.81 9.74 -6.25
C ALA A 84 8.11 10.57 -6.29
N PRO A 85 9.09 10.31 -5.39
CA PRO A 85 10.30 11.10 -5.26
C PRO A 85 11.35 10.70 -6.30
N ILE A 86 11.01 10.81 -7.58
CA ILE A 86 11.86 10.40 -8.70
C ILE A 86 12.50 11.64 -9.33
N PRO A 87 13.84 11.79 -9.27
CA PRO A 87 14.56 12.85 -9.97
C PRO A 87 14.33 12.79 -11.49
N GLU A 88 14.44 13.93 -12.16
CA GLU A 88 14.15 14.02 -13.61
C GLU A 88 15.03 13.11 -14.45
N ASP A 89 16.34 13.02 -14.14
CA ASP A 89 17.26 12.15 -14.85
C ASP A 89 16.92 10.67 -14.68
N ASP A 90 16.51 10.29 -13.46
CA ASP A 90 16.08 8.93 -13.19
C ASP A 90 14.74 8.61 -13.86
N ALA A 91 13.82 9.58 -13.92
CA ALA A 91 12.57 9.44 -14.67
C ALA A 91 12.82 9.14 -16.15
N ARG A 92 13.77 9.80 -16.79
CA ARG A 92 14.15 9.53 -18.19
C ARG A 92 14.68 8.11 -18.36
N THR A 93 15.55 7.67 -17.46
CA THR A 93 16.09 6.31 -17.47
C THR A 93 14.99 5.26 -17.27
N ILE A 94 14.09 5.48 -16.32
CA ILE A 94 12.95 4.60 -16.03
C ILE A 94 12.02 4.51 -17.25
N ILE A 95 11.66 5.63 -17.87
CA ILE A 95 10.81 5.67 -19.06
C ILE A 95 11.47 4.89 -20.21
N GLN A 96 12.77 5.06 -20.41
CA GLN A 96 13.50 4.31 -21.41
C GLN A 96 13.47 2.81 -21.14
N TYR A 97 13.76 2.40 -19.90
CA TYR A 97 13.72 1.01 -19.50
C TYR A 97 12.33 0.37 -19.69
N LEU A 98 11.27 1.03 -19.22
CA LEU A 98 9.90 0.55 -19.37
C LEU A 98 9.49 0.43 -20.84
N THR A 99 9.90 1.37 -21.67
CA THR A 99 9.62 1.33 -23.11
C THR A 99 10.30 0.14 -23.79
N VAL A 100 11.57 -0.10 -23.48
CA VAL A 100 12.34 -1.19 -24.10
C VAL A 100 11.91 -2.56 -23.60
N GLN A 101 11.70 -2.72 -22.30
CA GLN A 101 11.46 -4.02 -21.69
C GLN A 101 9.98 -4.44 -21.66
N TYR A 102 9.08 -3.46 -21.55
CA TYR A 102 7.64 -3.67 -21.37
C TYR A 102 6.77 -2.91 -22.37
N GLY A 103 7.41 -2.21 -23.29
CA GLY A 103 6.70 -1.45 -24.31
C GLY A 103 6.43 -2.21 -25.60
N ARG A 104 5.89 -1.49 -26.55
CA ARG A 104 5.74 -1.89 -27.96
C ARG A 104 6.27 -0.78 -28.86
N GLU A 105 6.71 -1.14 -30.05
CA GLU A 105 6.96 -0.18 -31.11
C GLU A 105 5.64 0.50 -31.53
N ASN A 106 5.72 1.75 -31.94
CA ASN A 106 4.56 2.53 -32.40
C ASN A 106 4.12 2.05 -33.79
#